data_bdea347362fdbd662427adab8f2157bb
#
_entry.id   bdea347362fdbd662427adab8f2157bb
#
_cell.length_a   1.000
_cell.length_b   1.000
_cell.length_c   1.000
_cell.angle_alpha   90.00
_cell.angle_beta   90.00
_cell.angle_gamma   90.00
#
_symmetry.space_group_name_H-M   'P 1'
#
loop_
_entity.id
_entity.type
_entity.pdbx_description
1 polymer ?
#
loop_
_entity_poly.entity_id
_entity_poly.type
_entity_poly.pdbx_seq_one_letter_code
_entity_poly.pdbx_strand_id
1 'polypeptide(L)'
;FVIVALGIGAGWLWQRSGSEPEEAPSVPVESVAPTPDQPFVLPSLGASDAAVRALVSGVSSHPRLASWLVSEDLIRRFVEAVVDISRGSSPAVPLDVLIPEEPFSVQATGDRLVTAPRSHQRYDLLGEVFAGVDAQAAAETYRRLLPRFREAYQELGVQDGEFE
;
A
#
# COMPACT_ATOMS: atom_id res chain seq x y z
N PHE A 1 -30.05 -42.89 -15.66
CA PHE A 1 -30.76 -43.98 -14.97
C PHE A 1 -30.61 -43.83 -13.48
N VAL A 2 -31.56 -43.24 -12.86
CA VAL A 2 -32.68 -43.87 -12.17
C VAL A 2 -32.33 -44.05 -10.70
N ILE A 3 -32.96 -43.34 -9.91
CA ILE A 3 -34.19 -43.35 -9.07
C ILE A 3 -33.78 -43.31 -7.59
N VAL A 4 -34.21 -42.24 -6.84
CA VAL A 4 -35.42 -42.23 -5.98
C VAL A 4 -35.29 -43.22 -4.79
N ALA A 5 -35.55 -42.93 -3.58
CA ALA A 5 -36.55 -42.13 -2.90
C ALA A 5 -36.40 -42.31 -1.38
N LEU A 6 -36.94 -41.30 -0.65
CA LEU A 6 -37.72 -41.48 0.58
C LEU A 6 -37.12 -42.08 1.83
N GLY A 7 -37.11 -41.28 2.84
CA GLY A 7 -37.07 -41.68 4.25
C GLY A 7 -37.53 -40.55 5.16
N ILE A 8 -38.80 -40.37 5.24
CA ILE A 8 -39.55 -39.60 6.25
C ILE A 8 -39.47 -40.38 7.57
N GLY A 9 -39.24 -39.72 8.65
CA GLY A 9 -39.44 -40.30 9.98
C GLY A 9 -38.78 -39.47 11.06
N ALA A 10 -39.53 -38.54 11.60
CA ALA A 10 -40.07 -38.56 12.96
C ALA A 10 -38.95 -38.58 14.01
N GLY A 11 -38.87 -37.62 14.84
CA GLY A 11 -39.75 -37.11 15.78
C GLY A 11 -38.97 -36.44 16.88
N TRP A 12 -39.39 -35.32 17.23
CA TRP A 12 -39.94 -34.96 18.52
C TRP A 12 -39.11 -35.26 19.77
N LEU A 13 -39.01 -34.27 20.55
CA LEU A 13 -38.63 -34.16 21.94
C LEU A 13 -37.15 -33.90 22.24
N TRP A 14 -36.80 -32.64 22.25
CA TRP A 14 -36.10 -32.09 23.41
C TRP A 14 -36.53 -30.62 23.59
N GLN A 15 -37.63 -30.50 24.27
CA GLN A 15 -38.07 -29.22 24.84
C GLN A 15 -37.66 -29.24 26.32
N ARG A 16 -37.09 -28.15 26.75
CA ARG A 16 -36.76 -27.73 28.13
C ARG A 16 -35.34 -27.96 28.58
N SER A 17 -34.56 -26.92 28.48
CA SER A 17 -34.07 -26.24 29.68
C SER A 17 -33.68 -24.84 29.28
N GLY A 18 -34.41 -23.87 29.79
CA GLY A 18 -34.08 -22.47 29.65
C GLY A 18 -32.77 -22.19 30.38
N SER A 19 -31.86 -21.62 29.63
CA SER A 19 -30.85 -20.74 30.14
C SER A 19 -30.84 -19.57 29.14
N GLU A 20 -31.50 -18.55 29.57
CA GLU A 20 -31.42 -17.20 28.98
C GLU A 20 -29.95 -16.86 28.86
N PRO A 21 -29.38 -16.62 27.67
CA PRO A 21 -28.06 -16.00 27.59
C PRO A 21 -28.22 -14.58 28.11
N GLU A 22 -27.61 -14.32 29.26
CA GLU A 22 -27.36 -12.99 29.79
C GLU A 22 -26.78 -12.13 28.64
N GLU A 23 -27.60 -11.21 28.19
CA GLU A 23 -27.29 -10.24 27.14
C GLU A 23 -26.16 -9.37 27.69
N ALA A 24 -24.92 -9.68 27.30
CA ALA A 24 -23.77 -8.82 27.54
C ALA A 24 -24.09 -7.44 26.99
N PRO A 25 -23.84 -6.37 27.75
CA PRO A 25 -24.15 -5.02 27.29
C PRO A 25 -23.39 -4.77 25.98
N SER A 26 -24.12 -4.72 24.88
CA SER A 26 -23.64 -4.26 23.59
C SER A 26 -23.28 -2.79 23.76
N VAL A 27 -21.99 -2.53 23.96
CA VAL A 27 -21.43 -1.20 23.78
C VAL A 27 -21.72 -0.85 22.33
N PRO A 28 -22.44 0.23 22.02
CA PRO A 28 -22.59 0.67 20.65
C PRO A 28 -21.19 1.00 20.14
N VAL A 29 -20.64 0.13 19.29
CA VAL A 29 -19.53 0.54 18.43
C VAL A 29 -20.15 1.51 17.46
N GLU A 30 -20.08 2.79 17.82
CA GLU A 30 -20.42 3.87 16.93
C GLU A 30 -19.48 3.74 15.73
N SER A 31 -19.97 3.03 14.70
CA SER A 31 -19.36 3.02 13.39
C SER A 31 -19.43 4.45 12.88
N VAL A 32 -18.38 5.23 13.14
CA VAL A 32 -18.20 6.53 12.54
C VAL A 32 -17.98 6.29 11.05
N ALA A 33 -19.10 6.16 10.32
CA ALA A 33 -19.08 6.30 8.89
C ALA A 33 -18.48 7.67 8.59
N PRO A 34 -17.47 7.79 7.70
CA PRO A 34 -16.90 9.07 7.36
C PRO A 34 -18.01 9.96 6.79
N THR A 35 -18.30 11.05 7.47
CA THR A 35 -19.27 12.07 7.03
C THR A 35 -18.75 12.63 5.70
N PRO A 36 -19.54 12.63 4.61
CA PRO A 36 -19.06 12.95 3.26
C PRO A 36 -18.61 14.40 3.04
N ASP A 37 -18.65 15.26 4.04
CA ASP A 37 -18.54 16.73 3.86
C ASP A 37 -17.53 17.40 4.81
N GLN A 38 -16.60 16.65 5.40
CA GLN A 38 -15.49 17.30 6.08
C GLN A 38 -14.34 17.53 5.08
N PRO A 39 -13.85 18.79 4.94
CA PRO A 39 -12.68 19.03 4.12
C PRO A 39 -11.54 18.16 4.63
N PHE A 40 -10.95 17.36 3.74
CA PHE A 40 -9.83 16.48 4.07
C PHE A 40 -8.65 17.34 4.50
N VAL A 41 -8.46 17.46 5.81
CA VAL A 41 -7.33 18.19 6.40
C VAL A 41 -6.18 17.23 6.54
N LEU A 42 -5.09 17.47 5.81
CA LEU A 42 -3.86 16.72 5.99
C LEU A 42 -3.27 16.96 7.37
N PRO A 43 -2.96 15.90 8.14
CA PRO A 43 -2.21 16.03 9.40
C PRO A 43 -0.86 16.75 9.18
N SER A 44 -0.23 17.20 10.27
CA SER A 44 1.14 17.71 10.21
C SER A 44 2.10 16.67 9.63
N LEU A 45 3.23 17.10 9.08
CA LEU A 45 4.18 16.22 8.39
C LEU A 45 4.57 15.00 9.24
N GLY A 46 4.90 15.19 10.52
CA GLY A 46 5.28 14.10 11.43
C GLY A 46 4.12 13.15 11.85
N ALA A 47 2.87 13.48 11.52
CA ALA A 47 1.69 12.64 11.82
C ALA A 47 0.96 12.20 10.54
N SER A 48 1.58 12.36 9.37
CA SER A 48 0.91 12.20 8.07
C SER A 48 0.85 10.76 7.58
N ASP A 49 1.66 9.85 8.09
CA ASP A 49 1.84 8.49 7.53
C ASP A 49 0.53 7.71 7.40
N ALA A 50 -0.33 7.76 8.41
CA ALA A 50 -1.62 7.07 8.35
C ALA A 50 -2.52 7.61 7.22
N ALA A 51 -2.54 8.94 7.04
CA ALA A 51 -3.28 9.59 5.96
C ALA A 51 -2.68 9.29 4.58
N VAL A 52 -1.34 9.25 4.48
CA VAL A 52 -0.63 8.84 3.27
C VAL A 52 -0.97 7.41 2.89
N ARG A 53 -0.91 6.46 3.84
CA ARG A 53 -1.29 5.06 3.60
C ARG A 53 -2.72 4.93 3.10
N ALA A 54 -3.65 5.65 3.71
CA ALA A 54 -5.06 5.65 3.29
C ALA A 54 -5.25 6.19 1.87
N LEU A 55 -4.57 7.28 1.50
CA LEU A 55 -4.63 7.85 0.15
C LEU A 55 -3.98 6.93 -0.88
N VAL A 56 -2.79 6.42 -0.60
CA VAL A 56 -2.02 5.60 -1.54
C VAL A 56 -2.67 4.22 -1.73
N SER A 57 -3.38 3.69 -0.73
CA SER A 57 -4.15 2.43 -0.90
C SER A 57 -5.24 2.53 -1.97
N GLY A 58 -5.73 3.74 -2.28
CA GLY A 58 -6.64 3.98 -3.38
C GLY A 58 -5.99 4.07 -4.77
N VAL A 59 -4.64 4.13 -4.82
CA VAL A 59 -3.89 4.28 -6.08
C VAL A 59 -3.63 2.94 -6.75
N SER A 60 -3.45 1.88 -5.99
CA SER A 60 -3.26 0.52 -6.52
C SER A 60 -3.76 -0.52 -5.52
N SER A 61 -4.40 -1.55 -6.04
CA SER A 61 -4.85 -2.71 -5.26
C SER A 61 -3.76 -3.78 -5.07
N HIS A 62 -2.55 -3.56 -5.57
CA HIS A 62 -1.48 -4.56 -5.49
C HIS A 62 -1.02 -4.73 -4.03
N PRO A 63 -1.03 -5.96 -3.47
CA PRO A 63 -0.76 -6.19 -2.04
C PRO A 63 0.65 -5.77 -1.60
N ARG A 64 1.62 -5.79 -2.51
CA ARG A 64 2.99 -5.34 -2.23
C ARG A 64 3.10 -3.85 -1.98
N LEU A 65 2.22 -3.03 -2.57
CA LEU A 65 2.22 -1.60 -2.28
C LEU A 65 1.99 -1.34 -0.79
N ALA A 66 1.04 -2.04 -0.18
CA ALA A 66 0.78 -1.91 1.25
C ALA A 66 2.01 -2.28 2.11
N SER A 67 2.77 -3.32 1.72
CA SER A 67 3.99 -3.71 2.44
C SER A 67 5.12 -2.69 2.32
N TRP A 68 5.20 -1.96 1.20
CA TRP A 68 6.18 -0.89 1.02
C TRP A 68 5.86 0.35 1.84
N LEU A 69 4.60 0.53 2.21
CA LEU A 69 4.13 1.67 3.02
C LEU A 69 4.21 1.43 4.54
N VAL A 70 4.81 0.34 4.99
CA VAL A 70 4.99 0.06 6.44
C VAL A 70 5.98 1.02 7.09
N SER A 71 6.96 1.53 6.32
CA SER A 71 7.95 2.51 6.80
C SER A 71 7.30 3.76 7.37
N GLU A 72 8.02 4.45 8.25
CA GLU A 72 7.65 5.75 8.79
C GLU A 72 8.23 6.88 7.93
N ASP A 73 7.75 8.11 8.17
CA ASP A 73 8.18 9.33 7.47
C ASP A 73 8.04 9.25 5.94
N LEU A 74 6.95 8.67 5.46
CA LEU A 74 6.73 8.36 4.05
C LEU A 74 6.90 9.59 3.14
N ILE A 75 6.42 10.76 3.57
CA ILE A 75 6.53 11.99 2.78
C ILE A 75 7.99 12.45 2.70
N ARG A 76 8.73 12.45 3.82
CA ARG A 76 10.15 12.85 3.82
C ARG A 76 10.98 11.92 2.96
N ARG A 77 10.78 10.61 3.10
CA ARG A 77 11.46 9.59 2.27
C ARG A 77 11.18 9.78 0.78
N PHE A 78 9.94 10.08 0.43
CA PHE A 78 9.58 10.35 -0.97
C PHE A 78 10.29 11.58 -1.51
N VAL A 79 10.26 12.70 -0.78
CA VAL A 79 10.89 13.95 -1.19
C VAL A 79 12.40 13.80 -1.27
N GLU A 80 13.05 13.12 -0.30
CA GLU A 80 14.47 12.81 -0.31
C GLU A 80 14.84 12.00 -1.55
N ALA A 81 14.05 10.96 -1.88
CA ALA A 81 14.27 10.16 -3.08
C ALA A 81 14.19 11.00 -4.37
N VAL A 82 13.21 11.89 -4.47
CA VAL A 82 13.08 12.79 -5.63
C VAL A 82 14.27 13.75 -5.73
N VAL A 83 14.73 14.30 -4.61
CA VAL A 83 15.92 15.18 -4.57
C VAL A 83 17.18 14.42 -4.96
N ASP A 84 17.37 13.20 -4.47
CA ASP A 84 18.50 12.36 -4.85
C ASP A 84 18.52 12.09 -6.35
N ILE A 85 17.39 11.68 -6.91
CA ILE A 85 17.24 11.43 -8.36
C ILE A 85 17.53 12.71 -9.15
N SER A 86 17.01 13.85 -8.73
CA SER A 86 17.22 15.14 -9.42
C SER A 86 18.70 15.57 -9.46
N ARG A 87 19.47 15.14 -8.46
CA ARG A 87 20.91 15.40 -8.35
C ARG A 87 21.78 14.31 -8.99
N GLY A 88 21.17 13.30 -9.59
CA GLY A 88 21.87 12.13 -10.13
C GLY A 88 22.45 11.21 -9.06
N SER A 89 22.00 11.33 -7.82
CA SER A 89 22.35 10.45 -6.72
C SER A 89 21.45 9.22 -6.70
N SER A 90 21.90 8.15 -6.02
CA SER A 90 21.08 6.94 -5.86
C SER A 90 20.08 7.13 -4.72
N PRO A 91 18.76 6.93 -4.94
CA PRO A 91 17.75 6.99 -3.90
C PRO A 91 17.66 5.67 -3.10
N ALA A 92 18.77 4.92 -2.99
CA ALA A 92 18.77 3.59 -2.38
C ALA A 92 18.41 3.61 -0.89
N VAL A 93 18.73 4.68 -0.17
CA VAL A 93 18.43 4.79 1.27
C VAL A 93 16.93 5.06 1.51
N PRO A 94 16.31 6.09 0.91
CA PRO A 94 14.89 6.33 1.10
C PRO A 94 13.98 5.28 0.43
N LEU A 95 14.46 4.59 -0.60
CA LEU A 95 13.72 3.59 -1.37
C LEU A 95 14.32 2.17 -1.24
N ASP A 96 14.83 1.81 -0.08
CA ASP A 96 15.43 0.49 0.19
C ASP A 96 14.48 -0.68 -0.13
N VAL A 97 13.18 -0.49 0.05
CA VAL A 97 12.13 -1.48 -0.27
C VAL A 97 12.05 -1.83 -1.77
N LEU A 98 12.60 -0.98 -2.63
CA LEU A 98 12.61 -1.18 -4.08
C LEU A 98 13.91 -1.82 -4.59
N ILE A 99 14.87 -2.07 -3.71
CA ILE A 99 16.13 -2.72 -4.07
C ILE A 99 15.85 -4.20 -4.31
N PRO A 100 16.21 -4.75 -5.48
CA PRO A 100 16.05 -6.18 -5.72
C PRO A 100 16.90 -7.00 -4.74
N GLU A 101 16.31 -8.04 -4.15
CA GLU A 101 17.00 -8.96 -3.22
C GLU A 101 18.06 -9.79 -3.94
N GLU A 102 17.84 -10.13 -5.22
CA GLU A 102 18.78 -10.93 -6.00
C GLU A 102 19.86 -10.05 -6.65
N PRO A 103 21.14 -10.50 -6.61
CA PRO A 103 22.22 -9.77 -7.24
C PRO A 103 22.15 -9.84 -8.77
N PHE A 104 22.77 -8.85 -9.41
CA PHE A 104 22.97 -8.90 -10.85
C PHE A 104 23.86 -10.10 -11.23
N SER A 105 23.53 -10.79 -12.30
CA SER A 105 24.24 -11.95 -12.79
C SER A 105 24.38 -11.95 -14.31
N VAL A 106 25.47 -12.51 -14.77
CA VAL A 106 25.76 -12.74 -16.18
C VAL A 106 25.93 -14.23 -16.46
N GLN A 107 25.73 -14.62 -17.71
CA GLN A 107 25.99 -15.99 -18.19
C GLN A 107 26.87 -15.95 -19.43
N ALA A 108 27.68 -16.99 -19.61
CA ALA A 108 28.45 -17.16 -20.82
C ALA A 108 27.60 -17.76 -21.92
N THR A 109 27.69 -17.18 -23.13
CA THR A 109 27.07 -17.70 -24.35
C THR A 109 28.13 -17.72 -25.41
N GLY A 110 28.76 -18.88 -25.61
CA GLY A 110 30.00 -18.97 -26.37
C GLY A 110 31.12 -18.15 -25.75
N ASP A 111 31.77 -17.31 -26.53
CA ASP A 111 32.84 -16.41 -26.04
C ASP A 111 32.35 -15.07 -25.51
N ARG A 112 31.03 -14.89 -25.32
CA ARG A 112 30.44 -13.63 -24.88
C ARG A 112 29.75 -13.78 -23.52
N LEU A 113 29.89 -12.75 -22.69
CA LEU A 113 29.09 -12.60 -21.48
C LEU A 113 27.82 -11.82 -21.82
N VAL A 114 26.67 -12.36 -21.46
CA VAL A 114 25.35 -11.73 -21.61
C VAL A 114 24.68 -11.65 -20.27
N THR A 115 23.78 -10.68 -20.09
CA THR A 115 22.97 -10.59 -18.88
C THR A 115 22.11 -11.85 -18.71
N ALA A 116 22.19 -12.48 -17.56
CA ALA A 116 21.35 -13.66 -17.29
C ALA A 116 19.87 -13.24 -17.20
N PRO A 117 18.92 -14.06 -17.72
CA PRO A 117 17.49 -13.75 -17.68
C PRO A 117 16.99 -13.37 -16.29
N ARG A 118 17.43 -14.07 -15.25
CA ARG A 118 17.08 -13.78 -13.84
C ARG A 118 17.45 -12.34 -13.42
N SER A 119 18.45 -11.72 -14.05
CA SER A 119 18.83 -10.33 -13.74
C SER A 119 17.78 -9.31 -14.21
N HIS A 120 17.00 -9.65 -15.23
CA HIS A 120 15.86 -8.86 -15.66
C HIS A 120 14.65 -9.16 -14.77
N GLN A 121 14.37 -10.43 -14.49
CA GLN A 121 13.23 -10.90 -13.71
C GLN A 121 13.20 -10.33 -12.28
N ARG A 122 14.33 -9.96 -11.72
CA ARG A 122 14.39 -9.35 -10.39
C ARG A 122 13.61 -8.04 -10.25
N TYR A 123 13.23 -7.41 -11.37
CA TYR A 123 12.41 -6.20 -11.41
C TYR A 123 10.95 -6.46 -11.77
N ASP A 124 10.56 -7.71 -12.07
CA ASP A 124 9.21 -8.04 -12.55
C ASP A 124 8.15 -7.62 -11.53
N LEU A 125 8.36 -7.95 -10.25
CA LEU A 125 7.45 -7.54 -9.18
C LEU A 125 7.28 -6.02 -9.11
N LEU A 126 8.36 -5.27 -9.27
CA LEU A 126 8.32 -3.82 -9.29
C LEU A 126 7.51 -3.31 -10.47
N GLY A 127 7.76 -3.90 -11.65
CA GLY A 127 7.01 -3.62 -12.88
C GLY A 127 5.51 -3.90 -12.72
N GLU A 128 5.13 -5.02 -12.10
CA GLU A 128 3.73 -5.39 -11.84
C GLU A 128 3.04 -4.38 -10.92
N VAL A 129 3.69 -3.96 -9.82
CA VAL A 129 3.14 -2.97 -8.90
C VAL A 129 2.89 -1.64 -9.62
N PHE A 130 3.87 -1.17 -10.40
CA PHE A 130 3.73 0.08 -11.16
C PHE A 130 2.70 -0.02 -12.28
N ALA A 131 2.62 -1.16 -12.96
CA ALA A 131 1.60 -1.39 -14.00
C ALA A 131 0.16 -1.40 -13.43
N GLY A 132 0.01 -1.74 -12.15
CA GLY A 132 -1.27 -1.73 -11.43
C GLY A 132 -1.67 -0.37 -10.87
N VAL A 133 -0.90 0.70 -11.10
CA VAL A 133 -1.20 2.06 -10.61
C VAL A 133 -2.27 2.71 -11.47
N ASP A 134 -3.34 3.19 -10.83
CA ASP A 134 -4.30 4.09 -11.46
C ASP A 134 -3.71 5.50 -11.57
N ALA A 135 -3.45 5.94 -12.78
CA ALA A 135 -2.79 7.21 -13.04
C ALA A 135 -3.61 8.43 -12.59
N GLN A 136 -4.94 8.35 -12.67
CA GLN A 136 -5.82 9.45 -12.23
C GLN A 136 -5.81 9.53 -10.71
N ALA A 137 -6.00 8.41 -10.01
CA ALA A 137 -5.95 8.34 -8.56
C ALA A 137 -4.57 8.77 -8.02
N ALA A 138 -3.49 8.39 -8.71
CA ALA A 138 -2.13 8.82 -8.39
C ALA A 138 -1.96 10.35 -8.50
N ALA A 139 -2.45 10.95 -9.60
CA ALA A 139 -2.40 12.40 -9.81
C ALA A 139 -3.24 13.17 -8.78
N GLU A 140 -4.39 12.65 -8.39
CA GLU A 140 -5.22 13.25 -7.34
C GLU A 140 -4.56 13.15 -5.97
N THR A 141 -3.98 11.99 -5.64
CA THR A 141 -3.23 11.76 -4.41
C THR A 141 -2.03 12.70 -4.33
N TYR A 142 -1.25 12.82 -5.41
CA TYR A 142 -0.12 13.75 -5.48
C TYR A 142 -0.56 15.21 -5.19
N ARG A 143 -1.61 15.70 -5.85
CA ARG A 143 -2.11 17.06 -5.61
C ARG A 143 -2.54 17.29 -4.18
N ARG A 144 -3.16 16.29 -3.53
CA ARG A 144 -3.55 16.37 -2.11
C ARG A 144 -2.34 16.40 -1.18
N LEU A 145 -1.28 15.68 -1.51
CA LEU A 145 -0.07 15.58 -0.69
C LEU A 145 0.93 16.72 -0.95
N LEU A 146 0.79 17.46 -2.07
CA LEU A 146 1.74 18.49 -2.49
C LEU A 146 2.11 19.52 -1.40
N PRO A 147 1.18 20.02 -0.56
CA PRO A 147 1.55 20.94 0.52
C PRO A 147 2.56 20.32 1.51
N ARG A 148 2.45 19.01 1.77
CA ARG A 148 3.37 18.28 2.67
C ARG A 148 4.70 17.96 1.99
N PHE A 149 4.68 17.71 0.67
CA PHE A 149 5.92 17.57 -0.10
C PHE A 149 6.73 18.87 -0.06
N ARG A 150 6.09 20.01 -0.23
CA ARG A 150 6.75 21.32 -0.13
C ARG A 150 7.31 21.59 1.26
N GLU A 151 6.58 21.24 2.33
CA GLU A 151 7.05 21.36 3.70
C GLU A 151 8.30 20.47 3.94
N ALA A 152 8.27 19.20 3.53
CA ALA A 152 9.40 18.30 3.64
C ALA A 152 10.62 18.77 2.80
N TYR A 153 10.38 19.32 1.62
CA TYR A 153 11.43 19.87 0.78
C TYR A 153 12.14 21.08 1.43
N GLN A 154 11.36 21.93 2.10
CA GLN A 154 11.93 23.05 2.87
C GLN A 154 12.74 22.57 4.07
N GLU A 155 12.31 21.51 4.77
CA GLU A 155 13.07 20.90 5.87
C GLU A 155 14.45 20.38 5.41
N LEU A 156 14.58 19.92 4.16
CA LEU A 156 15.86 19.49 3.60
C LEU A 156 16.84 20.63 3.33
N GLY A 157 16.41 21.88 3.50
CA GLY A 157 17.27 23.06 3.28
C GLY A 157 17.68 23.26 1.81
N VAL A 158 16.95 22.68 0.87
CA VAL A 158 17.20 22.86 -0.55
C VAL A 158 16.73 24.27 -0.94
N GLN A 159 17.69 25.14 -1.31
CA GLN A 159 17.42 26.54 -1.62
C GLN A 159 17.14 26.79 -3.11
N ASP A 160 17.38 25.80 -3.95
CA ASP A 160 17.26 25.92 -5.40
C ASP A 160 15.94 25.31 -5.89
N GLY A 161 14.97 26.16 -6.15
CA GLY A 161 13.72 25.79 -6.80
C GLY A 161 12.54 25.51 -5.85
N GLU A 162 11.41 25.22 -6.45
CA GLU A 162 10.20 24.77 -5.77
C GLU A 162 9.97 23.28 -6.04
N PHE A 163 9.41 22.58 -5.07
CA PHE A 163 8.95 21.22 -5.28
C PHE A 163 7.63 21.25 -6.04
N GLU A 164 7.65 20.86 -7.32
CA GLU A 164 6.49 20.74 -8.20
C GLU A 164 6.32 19.34 -8.78
#